data_6d821f858b0c643bdd708d085b4dac2a
#
_entry.id   6d821f858b0c643bdd708d085b4dac2a
#
_cell.length_a   1.000
_cell.length_b   1.000
_cell.length_c   1.000
_cell.angle_alpha   90.00
_cell.angle_beta   90.00
_cell.angle_gamma   90.00
#
_symmetry.space_group_name_H-M   'P 1'
#
loop_
_entity.id
_entity.type
_entity.pdbx_description
1 polymer ?
#
loop_
_entity_poly.entity_id
_entity_poly.type
_entity_poly.pdbx_seq_one_letter_code
_entity_poly.pdbx_strand_id
1 'polypeptide(L)'
;MIFILKLTGLPKLTNGQAYNYVLLFSSGNIKIGFTTDICSRIKQLSNSNSGGYKLIDYYISKPNYIARTIESFMHEKFKEYRIEGEFFSNVDFITVCDFMNNIFSSNSFKRCNKIRRDFTKSICNCSAIQY
;
A
#
# COMPACT_ATOMS: atom_id res chain seq x y z
N MET A 1 16.10 4.67 -15.02
CA MET A 1 15.81 3.26 -14.78
C MET A 1 14.31 3.00 -14.89
N ILE A 2 13.96 1.96 -15.61
CA ILE A 2 12.57 1.60 -15.76
C ILE A 2 12.12 0.80 -14.54
N PHE A 3 11.03 1.23 -13.96
CA PHE A 3 10.44 0.55 -12.83
C PHE A 3 9.46 -0.50 -13.35
N ILE A 4 9.84 -1.76 -13.23
CA ILE A 4 9.00 -2.87 -13.66
C ILE A 4 8.55 -3.60 -12.42
N LEU A 5 7.25 -3.59 -12.20
CA LEU A 5 6.66 -4.24 -11.04
C LEU A 5 5.97 -5.52 -11.47
N LYS A 6 6.45 -6.62 -10.95
CA LYS A 6 5.80 -7.92 -11.16
C LYS A 6 5.19 -8.37 -9.86
N LEU A 7 3.91 -8.21 -9.74
CA LEU A 7 3.17 -8.64 -8.56
C LEU A 7 2.59 -10.02 -8.81
N THR A 8 3.47 -11.01 -8.78
CA THR A 8 3.05 -12.38 -8.92
C THR A 8 2.68 -12.95 -7.56
N GLY A 9 1.75 -13.86 -7.54
CA GLY A 9 1.34 -14.51 -6.30
C GLY A 9 0.35 -13.73 -5.47
N LEU A 10 -0.14 -12.60 -5.97
CA LEU A 10 -1.19 -11.88 -5.29
C LEU A 10 -2.48 -12.68 -5.35
N PRO A 11 -3.22 -12.79 -4.24
CA PRO A 11 -4.53 -13.43 -4.26
C PRO A 11 -5.45 -12.71 -5.23
N LYS A 12 -6.23 -13.48 -5.95
CA LYS A 12 -7.24 -12.89 -6.84
C LYS A 12 -8.32 -12.23 -6.04
N LEU A 13 -8.79 -11.10 -6.54
CA LEU A 13 -9.94 -10.43 -5.96
C LEU A 13 -11.21 -11.16 -6.35
N THR A 14 -12.13 -11.28 -5.39
CA THR A 14 -13.49 -11.66 -5.69
C THR A 14 -14.32 -10.39 -5.79
N ASN A 15 -15.54 -10.52 -6.29
CA ASN A 15 -16.40 -9.37 -6.50
C ASN A 15 -16.58 -8.57 -5.21
N GLY A 16 -16.35 -7.28 -5.27
CA GLY A 16 -16.49 -6.39 -4.12
C GLY A 16 -15.24 -6.22 -3.27
N GLN A 17 -14.18 -6.96 -3.59
CA GLN A 17 -12.93 -6.81 -2.85
C GLN A 17 -12.00 -5.80 -3.48
N ALA A 18 -11.08 -5.29 -2.67
CA ALA A 18 -10.01 -4.41 -3.12
C ALA A 18 -8.79 -4.62 -2.22
N TYR A 19 -7.67 -4.07 -2.65
CA TYR A 19 -6.46 -4.01 -1.85
C TYR A 19 -6.33 -2.64 -1.22
N ASN A 20 -5.84 -2.60 0.03
CA ASN A 20 -5.34 -1.35 0.60
C ASN A 20 -3.83 -1.31 0.39
N TYR A 21 -3.29 -0.11 0.28
CA TYR A 21 -1.86 0.02 0.08
C TYR A 21 -1.31 1.22 0.85
N VAL A 22 -0.02 1.13 1.15
CA VAL A 22 0.77 2.23 1.66
C VAL A 22 2.02 2.29 0.77
N LEU A 23 2.26 3.41 0.14
CA LEU A 23 3.38 3.57 -0.79
C LEU A 23 4.35 4.61 -0.24
N LEU A 24 5.63 4.34 -0.35
CA LEU A 24 6.68 5.26 0.06
C LEU A 24 7.44 5.73 -1.16
N PHE A 25 7.57 7.04 -1.31
CA PHE A 25 8.28 7.64 -2.42
C PHE A 25 9.63 8.20 -1.97
N SER A 26 10.51 8.42 -2.95
CA SER A 26 11.87 8.90 -2.65
C SER A 26 11.89 10.27 -1.96
N SER A 27 10.80 11.02 -2.06
CA SER A 27 10.68 12.30 -1.34
C SER A 27 10.44 12.10 0.16
N GLY A 28 10.15 10.89 0.59
CA GLY A 28 9.73 10.61 1.95
C GLY A 28 8.23 10.66 2.13
N ASN A 29 7.50 11.10 1.13
CA ASN A 29 6.04 11.16 1.23
C ASN A 29 5.44 9.77 1.11
N ILE A 30 4.29 9.60 1.75
CA ILE A 30 3.57 8.35 1.79
C ILE A 30 2.21 8.55 1.15
N LYS A 31 1.75 7.56 0.42
CA LYS A 31 0.39 7.55 -0.13
C LYS A 31 -0.37 6.39 0.47
N ILE A 32 -1.57 6.67 0.96
CA ILE A 32 -2.45 5.67 1.55
C ILE A 32 -3.73 5.61 0.74
N GLY A 33 -4.08 4.42 0.24
CA GLY A 33 -5.25 4.30 -0.60
C GLY A 33 -5.74 2.86 -0.73
N PHE A 34 -6.64 2.67 -1.69
CA PHE A 34 -7.10 1.32 -2.04
C PHE A 34 -7.36 1.27 -3.55
N THR A 35 -7.33 0.07 -4.08
CA THR A 35 -7.55 -0.13 -5.51
C THR A 35 -7.95 -1.57 -5.79
N THR A 36 -8.69 -1.76 -6.87
CA THR A 36 -9.00 -3.09 -7.37
C THR A 36 -7.94 -3.59 -8.35
N ASP A 37 -7.05 -2.70 -8.79
CA ASP A 37 -5.99 -3.07 -9.72
C ASP A 37 -4.68 -2.46 -9.26
N ILE A 38 -4.00 -3.19 -8.38
CA ILE A 38 -2.80 -2.66 -7.72
C ILE A 38 -1.64 -2.48 -8.70
N CYS A 39 -1.51 -3.37 -9.66
CA CYS A 39 -0.42 -3.26 -10.63
C CYS A 39 -0.56 -1.99 -11.47
N SER A 40 -1.76 -1.74 -11.98
CA SER A 40 -2.02 -0.53 -12.77
C SER A 40 -1.85 0.72 -11.92
N ARG A 41 -2.30 0.67 -10.69
CA ARG A 41 -2.21 1.82 -9.80
C ARG A 41 -0.78 2.20 -9.51
N ILE A 42 0.04 1.23 -9.17
CA ILE A 42 1.45 1.48 -8.87
C ILE A 42 2.17 1.97 -10.14
N LYS A 43 1.88 1.38 -11.27
CA LYS A 43 2.45 1.80 -12.54
C LYS A 43 2.08 3.24 -12.84
N GLN A 44 0.83 3.57 -12.69
CA GLN A 44 0.32 4.92 -12.92
C GLN A 44 1.03 5.92 -12.02
N LEU A 45 1.14 5.61 -10.75
CA LEU A 45 1.77 6.50 -9.78
C LEU A 45 3.26 6.64 -10.03
N SER A 46 3.92 5.59 -10.48
CA SER A 46 5.35 5.64 -10.78
C SER A 46 5.62 6.46 -12.02
N ASN A 47 4.74 6.41 -13.01
CA ASN A 47 4.95 7.09 -14.29
C ASN A 47 4.53 8.54 -14.26
N SER A 48 3.43 8.85 -13.56
CA SER A 48 2.87 10.19 -13.54
C SER A 48 3.36 11.00 -12.36
N ASN A 49 4.32 10.49 -11.64
CA ASN A 49 4.79 11.11 -10.44
C ASN A 49 5.43 12.48 -10.75
N SER A 50 4.76 13.51 -10.34
CA SER A 50 5.27 14.85 -10.52
C SER A 50 6.49 15.07 -9.63
N GLY A 51 7.46 15.79 -10.15
CA GLY A 51 8.68 16.08 -9.44
C GLY A 51 9.73 14.99 -9.55
N GLY A 52 9.46 13.91 -10.30
CA GLY A 52 10.44 12.87 -10.51
C GLY A 52 10.70 11.97 -9.33
N TYR A 53 9.84 11.98 -8.34
CA TYR A 53 9.98 11.11 -7.18
C TYR A 53 9.66 9.68 -7.58
N LYS A 54 10.40 8.74 -7.00
CA LYS A 54 10.25 7.33 -7.32
C LYS A 54 9.61 6.58 -6.17
N LEU A 55 8.87 5.54 -6.51
CA LEU A 55 8.37 4.62 -5.51
C LEU A 55 9.56 3.78 -5.03
N ILE A 56 9.82 3.79 -3.73
CA ILE A 56 10.96 3.06 -3.17
C ILE A 56 10.54 1.92 -2.24
N ASP A 57 9.31 1.93 -1.75
CA ASP A 57 8.83 0.82 -0.93
C ASP A 57 7.32 0.83 -0.93
N TYR A 58 6.73 -0.30 -0.57
CA TYR A 58 5.29 -0.39 -0.53
C TYR A 58 4.83 -1.53 0.37
N TYR A 59 3.61 -1.39 0.84
CA TYR A 59 2.88 -2.40 1.58
C TYR A 59 1.53 -2.58 0.90
N ILE A 60 1.13 -3.82 0.65
CA ILE A 60 -0.15 -4.13 0.04
C ILE A 60 -0.87 -5.12 0.94
N SER A 61 -2.10 -4.79 1.29
CA SER A 61 -2.90 -5.65 2.15
C SER A 61 -3.44 -6.85 1.40
N LYS A 62 -3.99 -7.78 2.16
CA LYS A 62 -4.80 -8.84 1.60
C LYS A 62 -6.08 -8.25 1.01
N PRO A 63 -6.66 -8.89 -0.02
CA PRO A 63 -7.98 -8.47 -0.52
C PRO A 63 -9.02 -8.45 0.59
N ASN A 64 -9.86 -7.44 0.58
CA ASN A 64 -10.88 -7.31 1.60
C ASN A 64 -12.07 -6.52 1.06
N TYR A 65 -13.20 -6.63 1.76
CA TYR A 65 -14.46 -6.01 1.32
C TYR A 65 -14.68 -4.61 1.89
N ILE A 66 -13.82 -4.17 2.80
CA ILE A 66 -14.00 -2.88 3.48
C ILE A 66 -12.84 -1.93 3.23
N ALA A 67 -12.24 -2.05 2.07
CA ALA A 67 -11.04 -1.28 1.75
C ALA A 67 -11.26 0.24 1.83
N ARG A 68 -12.42 0.71 1.39
CA ARG A 68 -12.75 2.13 1.49
C ARG A 68 -12.84 2.58 2.95
N THR A 69 -13.43 1.76 3.79
CA THR A 69 -13.54 2.06 5.21
C THR A 69 -12.17 2.09 5.86
N ILE A 70 -11.31 1.15 5.50
CA ILE A 70 -9.95 1.11 6.03
C ILE A 70 -9.16 2.34 5.59
N GLU A 71 -9.29 2.74 4.34
CA GLU A 71 -8.64 3.95 3.85
C GLU A 71 -9.09 5.16 4.65
N SER A 72 -10.40 5.32 4.83
CA SER A 72 -10.93 6.45 5.59
C SER A 72 -10.42 6.46 7.01
N PHE A 73 -10.35 5.30 7.63
CA PHE A 73 -9.86 5.16 8.98
C PHE A 73 -8.38 5.54 9.07
N MET A 74 -7.58 5.10 8.10
CA MET A 74 -6.17 5.44 8.05
C MET A 74 -5.97 6.94 7.83
N HIS A 75 -6.74 7.53 6.93
CA HIS A 75 -6.65 8.96 6.67
C HIS A 75 -7.01 9.77 7.91
N GLU A 76 -8.00 9.34 8.66
CA GLU A 76 -8.37 10.01 9.90
C GLU A 76 -7.28 9.88 10.95
N LYS A 77 -6.71 8.69 11.06
CA LYS A 77 -5.67 8.43 12.06
C LYS A 77 -4.43 9.28 11.84
N PHE A 78 -4.06 9.49 10.58
CA PHE A 78 -2.84 10.22 10.24
C PHE A 78 -3.12 11.59 9.65
N LYS A 79 -4.30 12.16 9.89
CA LYS A 79 -4.74 13.40 9.26
C LYS A 79 -3.81 14.58 9.49
N GLU A 80 -3.13 14.62 10.63
CA GLU A 80 -2.22 15.72 10.93
C GLU A 80 -0.99 15.72 10.03
N TYR A 81 -0.70 14.61 9.37
CA TYR A 81 0.43 14.48 8.45
C TYR A 81 0.02 14.63 7.00
N ARG A 82 -1.28 14.79 6.75
CA ARG A 82 -1.79 14.86 5.39
C ARG A 82 -1.39 16.17 4.74
N ILE A 83 -0.89 16.09 3.52
CA ILE A 83 -0.52 17.28 2.76
C ILE A 83 -1.53 17.56 1.66
N GLU A 84 -1.93 16.53 0.92
CA GLU A 84 -2.89 16.70 -0.17
C GLU A 84 -3.44 15.34 -0.58
N GLY A 85 -4.75 15.26 -0.80
CA GLY A 85 -5.38 14.03 -1.27
C GLY A 85 -5.02 12.84 -0.42
N GLU A 86 -4.38 11.85 -1.01
CA GLU A 86 -3.96 10.64 -0.33
C GLU A 86 -2.51 10.69 0.14
N PHE A 87 -1.84 11.85 0.04
CA PHE A 87 -0.44 11.98 0.39
C PHE A 87 -0.24 12.50 1.80
N PHE A 88 0.77 11.96 2.46
CA PHE A 88 1.14 12.28 3.84
C PHE A 88 2.64 12.50 3.91
N SER A 89 3.08 13.37 4.80
CA SER A 89 4.50 13.66 5.00
C SER A 89 4.84 13.68 6.48
N ASN A 90 6.14 13.56 6.78
CA ASN A 90 6.64 13.62 8.15
C ASN A 90 6.08 12.54 9.07
N VAL A 91 5.71 11.40 8.48
CA VAL A 91 5.25 10.26 9.25
C VAL A 91 6.05 9.04 8.77
N ASP A 92 6.40 8.19 9.70
CA ASP A 92 7.23 7.04 9.42
C ASP A 92 6.45 5.96 8.65
N PHE A 93 7.02 5.51 7.55
CA PHE A 93 6.39 4.51 6.70
C PHE A 93 6.08 3.22 7.46
N ILE A 94 7.05 2.74 8.24
CA ILE A 94 6.87 1.48 8.99
C ILE A 94 5.74 1.63 10.01
N THR A 95 5.66 2.78 10.66
CA THR A 95 4.59 3.04 11.62
C THR A 95 3.22 2.96 10.95
N VAL A 96 3.09 3.53 9.76
CA VAL A 96 1.83 3.49 9.02
C VAL A 96 1.49 2.06 8.61
N CYS A 97 2.50 1.33 8.12
CA CYS A 97 2.29 -0.06 7.72
C CYS A 97 1.88 -0.93 8.89
N ASP A 98 2.52 -0.74 10.04
CA ASP A 98 2.19 -1.51 11.24
C ASP A 98 0.78 -1.21 11.71
N PHE A 99 0.37 0.05 11.62
CA PHE A 99 -0.98 0.42 12.00
C PHE A 99 -2.00 -0.26 11.09
N MET A 100 -1.79 -0.24 9.79
CA MET A 100 -2.68 -0.92 8.85
C MET A 100 -2.71 -2.43 9.13
N ASN A 101 -1.53 -3.00 9.39
CA ASN A 101 -1.45 -4.40 9.71
C ASN A 101 -2.26 -4.76 10.96
N ASN A 102 -2.25 -3.89 11.96
CA ASN A 102 -3.01 -4.13 13.18
C ASN A 102 -4.51 -4.16 12.92
N ILE A 103 -4.99 -3.38 11.96
CA ILE A 103 -6.38 -3.43 11.57
C ILE A 103 -6.71 -4.83 11.05
N PHE A 104 -5.86 -5.39 10.20
CA PHE A 104 -6.09 -6.69 9.60
C PHE A 104 -5.87 -7.84 10.57
N SER A 105 -5.18 -7.61 11.67
CA SER A 105 -4.90 -8.66 12.65
C SER A 105 -5.93 -8.72 13.76
N SER A 106 -6.92 -7.83 13.77
CA SER A 106 -7.99 -7.90 14.76
C SER A 106 -9.06 -8.87 14.29
N ASN A 107 -9.75 -9.46 15.24
CA ASN A 107 -10.89 -10.37 15.02
C ASN A 107 -11.07 -10.94 13.61
N SER A 108 -11.89 -10.29 12.81
CA SER A 108 -12.23 -10.79 11.47
C SER A 108 -11.04 -10.81 10.51
N PHE A 109 -9.97 -10.16 10.86
CA PHE A 109 -8.82 -10.02 9.97
C PHE A 109 -7.59 -10.77 10.48
N LYS A 110 -7.75 -11.62 11.48
CA LYS A 110 -6.61 -12.38 12.02
C LYS A 110 -5.82 -13.13 10.96
N ARG A 111 -6.52 -13.72 10.01
CA ARG A 111 -5.87 -14.47 8.95
C ARG A 111 -5.02 -13.58 8.07
N CYS A 112 -5.39 -12.32 7.95
CA CYS A 112 -4.67 -11.39 7.12
C CYS A 112 -3.32 -11.04 7.74
N ASN A 113 -3.25 -11.05 9.06
CA ASN A 113 -2.03 -10.71 9.74
C ASN A 113 -0.88 -11.62 9.35
N LYS A 114 -1.14 -12.92 9.29
CA LYS A 114 -0.11 -13.88 8.92
C LYS A 114 0.25 -13.76 7.44
N ILE A 115 -0.76 -13.67 6.61
CA ILE A 115 -0.59 -13.59 5.17
C ILE A 115 0.12 -12.30 4.78
N ARG A 116 -0.14 -11.24 5.51
CA ARG A 116 0.41 -9.93 5.22
C ARG A 116 1.94 -9.95 5.11
N ARG A 117 2.61 -10.55 6.07
CA ARG A 117 4.07 -10.52 6.08
C ARG A 117 4.65 -11.31 4.91
N ASP A 118 4.11 -12.48 4.66
CA ASP A 118 4.56 -13.29 3.54
C ASP A 118 4.27 -12.60 2.22
N PHE A 119 3.09 -11.99 2.14
CA PHE A 119 2.64 -11.27 0.97
C PHE A 119 3.56 -10.09 0.69
N THR A 120 3.82 -9.28 1.71
CA THR A 120 4.70 -8.12 1.58
C THR A 120 6.11 -8.54 1.21
N LYS A 121 6.59 -9.60 1.82
CA LYS A 121 7.91 -10.12 1.52
C LYS A 121 8.01 -10.60 0.08
N SER A 122 6.99 -11.28 -0.40
CA SER A 122 6.93 -11.75 -1.78
C SER A 122 6.96 -10.56 -2.75
N ILE A 123 6.20 -9.53 -2.44
CA ILE A 123 6.16 -8.33 -3.26
C ILE A 123 7.51 -7.60 -3.20
N CYS A 124 8.11 -7.54 -2.04
CA CYS A 124 9.41 -6.92 -1.89
C CYS A 124 10.47 -7.65 -2.70
N ASN A 125 10.40 -8.96 -2.77
CA ASN A 125 11.31 -9.73 -3.61
C ASN A 125 11.15 -9.35 -5.08
N CYS A 126 9.94 -9.12 -5.51
CA CYS A 126 9.68 -8.63 -6.85
C CYS A 126 10.18 -7.21 -7.02
N SER A 127 10.03 -6.39 -5.99
CA SER A 127 10.48 -5.00 -6.01
C SER A 127 11.99 -4.89 -6.03
N ALA A 128 12.66 -5.76 -5.33
CA ALA A 128 14.12 -5.74 -5.25
C ALA A 128 14.76 -5.80 -6.62
N ILE A 129 14.07 -6.39 -7.56
CA ILE A 129 14.53 -6.46 -8.94
C ILE A 129 14.48 -5.09 -9.60
N GLN A 130 13.67 -4.22 -9.09
CA GLN A 130 13.38 -2.93 -9.68
C GLN A 130 14.30 -1.84 -9.17
N TYR A 131 14.87 -2.05 -8.03
CA TYR A 131 15.75 -1.08 -7.44
C TYR A 131 17.19 -1.31 -7.87
#